data_2b7468addf9d4c53d9a4e0f558df0baf
#
_entry.id   2b7468addf9d4c53d9a4e0f558df0baf
#
_cell.length_a   1.000
_cell.length_b   1.000
_cell.length_c   1.000
_cell.angle_alpha   90.00
_cell.angle_beta   90.00
_cell.angle_gamma   90.00
#
_symmetry.space_group_name_H-M   'P 1'
#
loop_
_entity.id
_entity.type
_entity.pdbx_description
1 polymer ?
#
loop_
_entity_poly.entity_id
_entity_poly.type
_entity_poly.pdbx_seq_one_letter_code
_entity_poly.pdbx_strand_id
1 'polypeptide(L)'
;IRDDVESRGLGDVYKRQEAGTPIICSMGAGNKMDPTRFEVTDIYKTSVCPLAKVMRTECRKRKIKHLKVVYSKEPAMTPIEDDSISCKDHCICPPGTQRKCTVRRTVPGSNAFVPSVAGLIIGGEVVKDLVGFVPLKG
;
A
#
# COMPACT_ATOMS: atom_id res chain seq x y z
N ILE A 1 -7.29 -4.87 -13.49
CA ILE A 1 -7.13 -4.47 -12.06
C ILE A 1 -5.87 -3.62 -11.85
N ARG A 2 -4.87 -3.77 -12.72
CA ARG A 2 -3.58 -3.09 -12.54
C ARG A 2 -3.57 -1.61 -12.91
N ASP A 3 -4.43 -1.19 -13.84
CA ASP A 3 -4.19 0.10 -14.50
C ASP A 3 -4.78 1.34 -13.80
N ASP A 4 -5.88 1.23 -13.02
CA ASP A 4 -6.55 2.43 -12.53
C ASP A 4 -6.21 2.86 -11.09
N VAL A 5 -6.03 1.93 -10.15
CA VAL A 5 -5.71 2.28 -8.76
C VAL A 5 -4.21 2.46 -8.59
N GLU A 6 -3.43 1.59 -9.21
CA GLU A 6 -1.98 1.70 -9.24
C GLU A 6 -1.55 2.93 -10.03
N SER A 7 -2.24 3.26 -11.13
CA SER A 7 -1.91 4.43 -11.94
C SER A 7 -2.24 5.76 -11.26
N ARG A 8 -3.33 5.84 -10.47
CA ARG A 8 -3.66 7.04 -9.70
C ARG A 8 -2.63 7.31 -8.61
N GLY A 9 -2.32 6.31 -7.79
CA GLY A 9 -1.30 6.45 -6.73
C GLY A 9 0.09 6.78 -7.30
N LEU A 10 0.47 6.17 -8.41
CA LEU A 10 1.72 6.47 -9.11
C LEU A 10 1.71 7.84 -9.78
N GLY A 11 0.57 8.26 -10.33
CA GLY A 11 0.39 9.59 -10.88
C GLY A 11 0.61 10.68 -9.83
N ASP A 12 0.10 10.47 -8.63
CA ASP A 12 0.31 11.39 -7.50
C ASP A 12 1.76 11.42 -7.05
N VAL A 13 2.43 10.27 -6.95
CA VAL A 13 3.86 10.19 -6.62
C VAL A 13 4.70 10.97 -7.64
N TYR A 14 4.44 10.77 -8.92
CA TYR A 14 5.16 11.44 -9.98
C TYR A 14 4.97 12.97 -9.93
N LYS A 15 3.73 13.43 -9.89
CA LYS A 15 3.40 14.87 -9.83
C LYS A 15 3.98 15.56 -8.59
N ARG A 16 3.95 14.87 -7.44
CA ARG A 16 4.52 15.40 -6.20
C ARG A 16 6.03 15.54 -6.28
N GLN A 17 6.69 14.56 -6.88
CA GLN A 17 8.13 14.63 -7.05
C GLN A 17 8.57 15.71 -8.05
N GLU A 18 7.83 15.90 -9.14
CA GLU A 18 8.07 17.03 -10.05
C GLU A 18 7.88 18.39 -9.36
N ALA A 19 6.89 18.49 -8.49
CA ALA A 19 6.63 19.69 -7.69
C ALA A 19 7.58 19.89 -6.50
N GLY A 20 8.54 18.96 -6.27
CA GLY A 20 9.42 18.99 -5.10
C GLY A 20 8.70 18.80 -3.76
N THR A 21 7.46 18.31 -3.77
CA THR A 21 6.67 18.10 -2.56
C THR A 21 7.00 16.75 -1.93
N PRO A 22 7.36 16.71 -0.63
CA PRO A 22 7.58 15.44 0.07
C PRO A 22 6.34 14.53 0.02
N ILE A 23 6.57 13.24 -0.10
CA ILE A 23 5.52 12.23 -0.15
C ILE A 23 5.95 10.97 0.59
N ILE A 24 5.02 10.35 1.30
CA ILE A 24 5.15 9.02 1.90
C ILE A 24 3.97 8.15 1.46
N CYS A 25 4.22 6.89 1.15
CA CYS A 25 3.20 5.96 0.66
C CYS A 25 3.10 4.71 1.53
N SER A 26 1.88 4.24 1.78
CA SER A 26 1.65 2.90 2.34
C SER A 26 1.70 1.85 1.23
N MET A 27 2.39 0.75 1.49
CA MET A 27 2.32 -0.44 0.66
C MET A 27 1.17 -1.36 1.13
N GLY A 28 1.10 -2.58 0.62
CA GLY A 28 0.00 -3.51 0.92
C GLY A 28 -0.11 -3.85 2.40
N ALA A 29 -1.29 -3.61 2.98
CA ALA A 29 -1.65 -3.94 4.36
C ALA A 29 -2.74 -5.02 4.46
N GLY A 30 -3.27 -5.51 3.34
CA GLY A 30 -4.27 -6.57 3.32
C GLY A 30 -3.68 -7.97 3.58
N ASN A 31 -4.53 -8.88 4.08
CA ASN A 31 -4.19 -10.27 4.40
C ASN A 31 -3.02 -10.41 5.39
N LYS A 32 -2.95 -9.51 6.37
CA LYS A 32 -1.89 -9.46 7.39
C LYS A 32 -2.48 -9.33 8.78
N MET A 33 -1.78 -9.88 9.78
CA MET A 33 -2.23 -9.91 11.17
C MET A 33 -1.25 -9.28 12.15
N ASP A 34 0.02 -9.13 11.76
CA ASP A 34 1.07 -8.62 12.63
C ASP A 34 1.47 -7.18 12.27
N PRO A 35 0.93 -6.16 12.96
CA PRO A 35 1.26 -4.77 12.71
C PRO A 35 2.67 -4.39 13.16
N THR A 36 3.35 -5.22 13.96
CA THR A 36 4.72 -4.94 14.43
C THR A 36 5.78 -5.13 13.34
N ARG A 37 5.40 -5.75 12.23
CA ARG A 37 6.30 -6.01 11.09
C ARG A 37 6.33 -4.89 10.04
N PHE A 38 5.73 -3.74 10.35
CA PHE A 38 5.86 -2.56 9.51
C PHE A 38 7.24 -1.92 9.66
N GLU A 39 7.78 -1.48 8.54
CA GLU A 39 9.02 -0.72 8.46
C GLU A 39 8.84 0.51 7.57
N VAL A 40 9.57 1.58 7.91
CA VAL A 40 9.70 2.78 7.10
C VAL A 40 11.03 2.72 6.36
N THR A 41 10.98 2.78 5.04
CA THR A 41 12.19 2.71 4.22
C THR A 41 11.99 3.34 2.84
N ASP A 42 13.04 3.34 2.04
CA ASP A 42 12.92 3.66 0.60
C ASP A 42 12.31 2.48 -0.17
N ILE A 43 11.50 2.78 -1.18
CA ILE A 43 10.83 1.77 -2.03
C ILE A 43 11.82 0.73 -2.59
N TYR A 44 13.05 1.14 -2.89
CA TYR A 44 14.07 0.24 -3.46
C TYR A 44 14.69 -0.73 -2.46
N LYS A 45 14.50 -0.50 -1.16
CA LYS A 45 14.95 -1.37 -0.07
C LYS A 45 13.85 -2.31 0.44
N THR A 46 12.64 -2.26 -0.13
CA THR A 46 11.54 -3.11 0.27
C THR A 46 11.70 -4.56 -0.19
N SER A 47 11.12 -5.49 0.56
CA SER A 47 11.10 -6.93 0.26
C SER A 47 9.70 -7.52 0.48
N VAL A 48 9.49 -8.78 0.13
CA VAL A 48 8.28 -9.58 0.41
C VAL A 48 6.97 -9.03 -0.18
N CYS A 49 6.70 -7.73 -0.09
CA CYS A 49 5.42 -7.13 -0.49
C CYS A 49 5.24 -7.11 -2.02
N PRO A 50 4.18 -7.78 -2.57
CA PRO A 50 3.93 -7.79 -4.02
C PRO A 50 3.65 -6.40 -4.60
N LEU A 51 2.88 -5.56 -3.87
CA LEU A 51 2.60 -4.18 -4.29
C LEU A 51 3.88 -3.36 -4.38
N ALA A 52 4.77 -3.47 -3.39
CA ALA A 52 6.06 -2.79 -3.42
C ALA A 52 6.93 -3.24 -4.61
N LYS A 53 6.84 -4.52 -5.03
CA LYS A 53 7.52 -5.01 -6.23
C LYS A 53 7.03 -4.30 -7.49
N VAL A 54 5.72 -4.15 -7.65
CA VAL A 54 5.12 -3.43 -8.79
C VAL A 54 5.52 -1.95 -8.74
N MET A 55 5.38 -1.31 -7.58
CA MET A 55 5.74 0.10 -7.38
C MET A 55 7.21 0.38 -7.73
N ARG A 56 8.15 -0.49 -7.32
CA ARG A 56 9.57 -0.37 -7.70
C ARG A 56 9.77 -0.39 -9.21
N THR A 57 9.08 -1.29 -9.90
CA THR A 57 9.19 -1.39 -11.36
C THR A 57 8.69 -0.12 -12.04
N GLU A 58 7.54 0.38 -11.60
CA GLU A 58 6.94 1.59 -12.16
C GLU A 58 7.75 2.86 -11.81
N CYS A 59 8.29 2.94 -10.59
CA CYS A 59 9.18 4.03 -10.20
C CYS A 59 10.45 4.07 -11.06
N ARG A 60 11.05 2.90 -11.37
CA ARG A 60 12.20 2.82 -12.28
C ARG A 60 11.88 3.31 -13.68
N LYS A 61 10.76 2.90 -14.25
CA LYS A 61 10.31 3.35 -15.58
C LYS A 61 10.16 4.87 -15.65
N ARG A 62 9.73 5.50 -14.55
CA ARG A 62 9.53 6.95 -14.45
C ARG A 62 10.75 7.70 -13.91
N LYS A 63 11.89 7.03 -13.75
CA LYS A 63 13.14 7.61 -13.25
C LYS A 63 13.01 8.26 -11.86
N ILE A 64 12.08 7.78 -11.04
CA ILE A 64 11.90 8.19 -9.65
C ILE A 64 13.05 7.57 -8.84
N LYS A 65 13.88 8.43 -8.23
CA LYS A 65 15.10 7.97 -7.53
C LYS A 65 14.84 7.49 -6.11
N HIS A 66 13.88 8.10 -5.43
CA HIS A 66 13.57 7.85 -4.03
C HIS A 66 12.07 7.95 -3.79
N LEU A 67 11.54 7.09 -2.94
CA LEU A 67 10.18 7.17 -2.44
C LEU A 67 10.13 6.58 -1.04
N LYS A 68 9.81 7.39 -0.05
CA LYS A 68 9.59 6.95 1.34
C LYS A 68 8.31 6.13 1.41
N VAL A 69 8.40 4.93 1.96
CA VAL A 69 7.26 4.03 2.06
C VAL A 69 7.18 3.37 3.43
N VAL A 70 5.95 3.03 3.83
CA VAL A 70 5.66 2.13 4.94
C VAL A 70 5.22 0.80 4.34
N TYR A 71 5.92 -0.29 4.68
CA TYR A 71 5.60 -1.62 4.20
C TYR A 71 5.78 -2.66 5.29
N SER A 72 5.08 -3.77 5.19
CA SER A 72 5.20 -4.88 6.13
C SER A 72 6.07 -6.00 5.54
N LYS A 73 6.97 -6.53 6.37
CA LYS A 73 7.73 -7.75 6.07
C LYS A 73 6.93 -9.04 6.31
N GLU A 74 5.71 -8.94 6.77
CA GLU A 74 4.83 -10.09 6.93
C GLU A 74 4.42 -10.62 5.55
N PRO A 75 4.57 -11.92 5.27
CA PRO A 75 3.96 -12.56 4.12
C PRO A 75 2.44 -12.45 4.20
N ALA A 76 1.78 -12.12 3.10
CA ALA A 76 0.33 -12.07 3.07
C ALA A 76 -0.24 -13.50 3.23
N MET A 77 -1.24 -13.65 4.11
CA MET A 77 -1.97 -14.90 4.26
C MET A 77 -2.87 -15.15 3.05
N THR A 78 -3.13 -16.41 2.77
CA THR A 78 -4.16 -16.80 1.80
C THR A 78 -5.52 -16.74 2.50
N PRO A 79 -6.47 -15.92 2.03
CA PRO A 79 -7.82 -15.91 2.60
C PRO A 79 -8.50 -17.27 2.44
N ILE A 80 -9.26 -17.66 3.46
CA ILE A 80 -10.19 -18.78 3.34
C ILE A 80 -11.34 -18.30 2.43
N GLU A 81 -11.57 -18.97 1.32
CA GLU A 81 -12.73 -18.69 0.48
C GLU A 81 -13.96 -19.34 1.11
N ASP A 82 -14.90 -18.52 1.53
CA ASP A 82 -16.23 -18.94 1.94
C ASP A 82 -17.21 -18.48 0.86
N ASP A 83 -17.71 -19.43 0.09
CA ASP A 83 -18.61 -19.16 -1.04
C ASP A 83 -19.94 -18.57 -0.57
N SER A 84 -20.35 -18.80 0.69
CA SER A 84 -21.59 -18.26 1.25
C SER A 84 -21.59 -16.74 1.48
N ILE A 85 -20.38 -16.15 1.65
CA ILE A 85 -20.17 -14.70 1.86
C ILE A 85 -19.36 -14.06 0.74
N SER A 86 -19.09 -14.83 -0.30
CA SER A 86 -18.29 -14.38 -1.44
C SER A 86 -19.06 -13.38 -2.31
N CYS A 87 -18.41 -12.28 -2.67
CA CYS A 87 -18.93 -11.36 -3.70
C CYS A 87 -19.08 -12.02 -5.09
N LYS A 88 -18.67 -13.27 -5.27
CA LYS A 88 -18.85 -13.99 -6.53
C LYS A 88 -20.33 -14.26 -6.80
N ASP A 89 -21.09 -14.60 -5.76
CA ASP A 89 -22.50 -15.00 -5.86
C ASP A 89 -23.46 -13.90 -5.40
N HIS A 90 -23.03 -13.01 -4.51
CA HIS A 90 -23.86 -11.95 -3.94
C HIS A 90 -23.20 -10.58 -4.09
N CYS A 91 -23.07 -10.11 -5.33
CA CYS A 91 -22.50 -8.79 -5.60
C CYS A 91 -23.51 -7.67 -5.35
N ILE A 92 -23.20 -6.79 -4.38
CA ILE A 92 -23.97 -5.57 -4.04
C ILE A 92 -23.43 -4.31 -4.73
N CYS A 93 -22.50 -4.45 -5.67
CA CYS A 93 -21.95 -3.30 -6.39
C CYS A 93 -23.03 -2.60 -7.23
N PRO A 94 -23.04 -1.26 -7.31
CA PRO A 94 -23.99 -0.53 -8.14
C PRO A 94 -23.94 -0.98 -9.61
N PRO A 95 -25.09 -0.99 -10.31
CA PRO A 95 -25.14 -1.28 -11.74
C PRO A 95 -24.22 -0.33 -12.52
N GLY A 96 -23.46 -0.87 -13.49
CA GLY A 96 -22.55 -0.06 -14.31
C GLY A 96 -21.15 0.11 -13.76
N THR A 97 -20.83 -0.47 -12.61
CA THR A 97 -19.45 -0.48 -12.09
C THR A 97 -18.54 -1.23 -13.07
N GLN A 98 -17.53 -0.55 -13.62
CA GLN A 98 -16.59 -1.15 -14.58
C GLN A 98 -15.76 -2.31 -14.00
N ARG A 99 -15.68 -2.38 -12.66
CA ARG A 99 -14.96 -3.42 -11.91
C ARG A 99 -15.93 -4.35 -11.22
N LYS A 100 -16.07 -5.55 -11.75
CA LYS A 100 -16.84 -6.60 -11.10
C LYS A 100 -15.94 -7.37 -10.13
N CYS A 101 -16.31 -7.37 -8.85
CA CYS A 101 -15.62 -8.18 -7.81
C CYS A 101 -15.65 -9.68 -8.14
N THR A 102 -16.64 -10.13 -8.91
CA THR A 102 -16.76 -11.50 -9.44
C THR A 102 -15.59 -11.95 -10.33
N VAL A 103 -14.81 -11.00 -10.89
CA VAL A 103 -13.64 -11.31 -11.74
C VAL A 103 -12.35 -11.45 -10.93
N ARG A 104 -12.34 -11.07 -9.65
CA ARG A 104 -11.18 -11.21 -8.78
C ARG A 104 -11.00 -12.66 -8.37
N ARG A 105 -9.77 -13.16 -8.46
CA ARG A 105 -9.41 -14.51 -7.98
C ARG A 105 -9.58 -14.65 -6.47
N THR A 106 -9.22 -13.59 -5.72
CA THR A 106 -9.34 -13.54 -4.26
C THR A 106 -9.74 -12.13 -3.82
N VAL A 107 -10.59 -12.03 -2.81
CA VAL A 107 -10.91 -10.75 -2.13
C VAL A 107 -9.91 -10.59 -0.98
N PRO A 108 -9.10 -9.52 -0.94
CA PRO A 108 -8.19 -9.31 0.16
C PRO A 108 -8.95 -9.03 1.46
N GLY A 109 -8.60 -9.75 2.53
CA GLY A 109 -9.09 -9.49 3.88
C GLY A 109 -8.38 -8.29 4.50
N SER A 110 -9.07 -7.64 5.44
CA SER A 110 -8.52 -6.55 6.25
C SER A 110 -9.05 -6.64 7.68
N ASN A 111 -8.32 -6.03 8.61
CA ASN A 111 -8.72 -5.90 10.00
C ASN A 111 -8.56 -4.45 10.47
N ALA A 112 -9.04 -4.15 11.70
CA ALA A 112 -9.03 -2.79 12.20
C ALA A 112 -7.64 -2.29 12.64
N PHE A 113 -6.70 -3.17 12.96
CA PHE A 113 -5.43 -2.79 13.58
C PHE A 113 -4.26 -2.71 12.60
N VAL A 114 -4.14 -3.58 11.60
CA VAL A 114 -2.98 -3.55 10.70
C VAL A 114 -2.96 -2.29 9.82
N PRO A 115 -4.02 -1.93 9.07
CA PRO A 115 -4.02 -0.70 8.30
C PRO A 115 -3.96 0.55 9.17
N SER A 116 -4.59 0.52 10.37
CA SER A 116 -4.58 1.65 11.30
C SER A 116 -3.18 1.96 11.81
N VAL A 117 -2.41 0.93 12.16
CA VAL A 117 -1.00 1.09 12.58
C VAL A 117 -0.15 1.64 11.44
N ALA A 118 -0.35 1.17 10.22
CA ALA A 118 0.33 1.74 9.05
C ALA A 118 0.06 3.26 8.92
N GLY A 119 -1.21 3.66 9.10
CA GLY A 119 -1.61 5.07 9.09
C GLY A 119 -0.98 5.89 10.21
N LEU A 120 -0.93 5.35 11.43
CA LEU A 120 -0.27 6.01 12.58
C LEU A 120 1.24 6.19 12.34
N ILE A 121 1.91 5.18 11.80
CA ILE A 121 3.33 5.27 11.43
C ILE A 121 3.54 6.38 10.39
N ILE A 122 2.71 6.44 9.36
CA ILE A 122 2.79 7.50 8.33
C ILE A 122 2.61 8.87 8.97
N GLY A 123 1.60 9.05 9.82
CA GLY A 123 1.36 10.31 10.53
C GLY A 123 2.56 10.74 11.37
N GLY A 124 3.14 9.81 12.12
CA GLY A 124 4.34 10.06 12.91
C GLY A 124 5.56 10.45 12.04
N GLU A 125 5.74 9.80 10.90
CA GLU A 125 6.83 10.12 9.96
C GLU A 125 6.64 11.52 9.33
N VAL A 126 5.41 11.88 8.98
CA VAL A 126 5.12 13.25 8.47
C VAL A 126 5.43 14.29 9.51
N VAL A 127 5.01 14.09 10.77
CA VAL A 127 5.33 15.03 11.86
C VAL A 127 6.83 15.16 12.05
N LYS A 128 7.58 14.06 12.09
CA LYS A 128 9.05 14.07 12.18
C LYS A 128 9.71 14.87 11.05
N ASP A 129 9.23 14.67 9.81
CA ASP A 129 9.75 15.39 8.66
C ASP A 129 9.46 16.91 8.75
N LEU A 130 8.26 17.29 9.22
CA LEU A 130 7.86 18.69 9.35
C LEU A 130 8.63 19.44 10.45
N VAL A 131 8.94 18.76 11.55
CA VAL A 131 9.69 19.40 12.67
C VAL A 131 11.19 19.23 12.56
N GLY A 132 11.70 18.59 11.52
CA GLY A 132 13.12 18.33 11.35
C GLY A 132 13.71 17.42 12.44
N PHE A 133 12.93 16.41 12.89
CA PHE A 133 13.35 15.51 13.96
C PHE A 133 14.61 14.72 13.58
N VAL A 134 15.64 14.80 14.41
CA VAL A 134 16.85 13.98 14.31
C VAL A 134 16.85 12.98 15.45
N PRO A 135 16.88 11.64 15.16
CA PRO A 135 16.96 10.65 16.21
C PRO A 135 18.22 10.83 17.05
N LEU A 136 18.10 10.72 18.36
CA LEU A 136 19.25 10.64 19.24
C LEU A 136 20.03 9.37 18.89
N LYS A 137 21.33 9.51 18.67
CA LYS A 137 22.21 8.35 18.52
C LYS A 137 22.32 7.69 19.89
N GLY A 138 21.77 6.50 20.04
CA GLY A 138 22.02 5.61 21.16
C GLY A 138 23.41 5.01 21.08
#